data_36245fb208c5759efca9fd8cb500626e
#
_entry.id   36245fb208c5759efca9fd8cb500626e
#
_cell.length_a   1.000
_cell.length_b   1.000
_cell.length_c   1.000
_cell.angle_alpha   90.00
_cell.angle_beta   90.00
_cell.angle_gamma   90.00
#
_symmetry.space_group_name_H-M   'P 1'
#
loop_
_entity.id
_entity.type
_entity.pdbx_description
1 polymer ?
#
loop_
_entity_poly.entity_id
_entity_poly.type
_entity_poly.pdbx_seq_one_letter_code
_entity_poly.pdbx_strand_id
1 'polypeptide(L)'
;MGRSIKRNPRRISAGEKGFTLMETAIALVMMFVVSLGAASLFAYASNANSNADDRELAMAIAQKRLEWLRTIPFTTQTRSVAYAYPNGGLAATSPGGVVETVTNAGRSYQVITTIVDNDFVPAGNPDAGACTLKTIKIKVTPLGAASVFPSFSITTQRSTQVTGNY
;
A
#
# COMPACT_ATOMS: atom_id res chain seq x y z
N MET A 1 55.76 -29.11 -74.53
CA MET A 1 54.64 -29.31 -73.53
C MET A 1 54.59 -28.07 -72.64
N GLY A 2 53.76 -27.08 -72.99
CA GLY A 2 53.65 -25.81 -72.26
C GLY A 2 52.42 -25.85 -71.38
N ARG A 3 52.56 -25.76 -70.02
CA ARG A 3 51.49 -25.65 -69.06
C ARG A 3 51.02 -24.19 -68.99
N SER A 4 49.82 -23.91 -69.47
CA SER A 4 49.16 -22.63 -69.34
C SER A 4 48.63 -22.49 -67.88
N ILE A 5 49.15 -21.55 -67.12
CA ILE A 5 48.70 -21.20 -65.75
C ILE A 5 47.53 -20.25 -65.91
N LYS A 6 46.36 -20.76 -65.71
CA LYS A 6 45.09 -19.99 -65.61
C LYS A 6 45.11 -19.13 -64.36
N ARG A 7 45.38 -17.83 -64.44
CA ARG A 7 45.25 -16.87 -63.35
C ARG A 7 43.75 -16.65 -63.04
N ASN A 8 43.38 -17.05 -61.88
CA ASN A 8 42.02 -16.83 -61.32
C ASN A 8 41.86 -15.33 -61.02
N PRO A 9 40.85 -14.62 -61.55
CA PRO A 9 40.65 -13.21 -61.20
C PRO A 9 40.21 -13.12 -59.73
N ARG A 10 41.02 -12.41 -58.93
CA ARG A 10 40.65 -12.05 -57.57
C ARG A 10 39.31 -11.32 -57.64
N ARG A 11 38.24 -11.90 -56.95
CA ARG A 11 37.01 -11.18 -56.67
C ARG A 11 37.41 -9.94 -55.89
N ILE A 12 37.24 -8.78 -56.48
CA ILE A 12 37.32 -7.49 -55.79
C ILE A 12 36.15 -7.50 -54.84
N SER A 13 36.40 -7.64 -53.54
CA SER A 13 35.43 -7.47 -52.47
C SER A 13 34.74 -6.13 -52.70
N ALA A 14 33.43 -6.17 -52.89
CA ALA A 14 32.58 -4.98 -52.96
C ALA A 14 32.89 -4.13 -51.74
N GLY A 15 33.36 -2.90 -51.95
CA GLY A 15 33.88 -2.03 -50.91
C GLY A 15 32.92 -1.94 -49.73
N GLU A 16 33.42 -2.23 -48.53
CA GLU A 16 32.79 -1.91 -47.28
C GLU A 16 32.55 -0.40 -47.28
N LYS A 17 31.29 -0.03 -47.50
CA LYS A 17 30.88 1.38 -47.37
C LYS A 17 30.92 1.68 -45.90
N GLY A 18 31.92 2.41 -45.43
CA GLY A 18 31.96 2.93 -44.08
C GLY A 18 30.78 3.84 -43.80
N PHE A 19 30.29 3.83 -42.56
CA PHE A 19 29.22 4.72 -42.10
C PHE A 19 29.59 6.19 -42.37
N THR A 20 28.65 6.94 -42.88
CA THR A 20 28.82 8.39 -43.05
C THR A 20 28.72 9.09 -41.71
N LEU A 21 29.44 10.19 -41.52
CA LEU A 21 29.40 10.99 -40.29
C LEU A 21 27.97 11.47 -39.99
N MET A 22 27.19 11.72 -41.04
CA MET A 22 25.76 12.09 -40.92
C MET A 22 24.89 10.96 -40.36
N GLU A 23 25.14 9.72 -40.80
CA GLU A 23 24.40 8.54 -40.34
C GLU A 23 24.67 8.23 -38.87
N THR A 24 25.93 8.35 -38.43
CA THR A 24 26.28 8.21 -37.02
C THR A 24 25.65 9.31 -36.17
N ALA A 25 25.58 10.55 -36.64
CA ALA A 25 24.93 11.64 -35.95
C ALA A 25 23.43 11.41 -35.79
N ILE A 26 22.73 10.96 -36.84
CA ILE A 26 21.31 10.61 -36.78
C ILE A 26 21.09 9.44 -35.84
N ALA A 27 21.90 8.39 -35.89
CA ALA A 27 21.79 7.24 -34.99
C ALA A 27 21.96 7.63 -33.52
N LEU A 28 22.90 8.53 -33.22
CA LEU A 28 23.09 9.05 -31.85
C LEU A 28 21.88 9.84 -31.35
N VAL A 29 21.29 10.70 -32.20
CA VAL A 29 20.07 11.44 -31.83
C VAL A 29 18.92 10.49 -31.57
N MET A 30 18.69 9.50 -32.43
CA MET A 30 17.67 8.47 -32.23
C MET A 30 17.89 7.68 -30.93
N MET A 31 19.11 7.26 -30.67
CA MET A 31 19.48 6.54 -29.44
C MET A 31 19.24 7.40 -28.21
N PHE A 32 19.52 8.69 -28.27
CA PHE A 32 19.27 9.63 -27.17
C PHE A 32 17.78 9.76 -26.85
N VAL A 33 16.93 9.92 -27.87
CA VAL A 33 15.46 10.00 -27.70
C VAL A 33 14.91 8.71 -27.09
N VAL A 34 15.34 7.54 -27.58
CA VAL A 34 14.91 6.24 -27.04
C VAL A 34 15.36 6.07 -25.58
N SER A 35 16.58 6.50 -25.26
CA SER A 35 17.13 6.42 -23.90
C SER A 35 16.34 7.30 -22.91
N LEU A 36 15.94 8.51 -23.32
CA LEU A 36 15.07 9.38 -22.49
C LEU A 36 13.70 8.75 -22.27
N GLY A 37 13.11 8.13 -23.29
CA GLY A 37 11.86 7.40 -23.17
C GLY A 37 11.97 6.22 -22.18
N ALA A 38 13.01 5.42 -22.30
CA ALA A 38 13.27 4.31 -21.41
C ALA A 38 13.51 4.76 -19.96
N ALA A 39 14.27 5.84 -19.76
CA ALA A 39 14.53 6.40 -18.43
C ALA A 39 13.22 6.89 -17.75
N SER A 40 12.34 7.54 -18.49
CA SER A 40 11.04 8.00 -17.96
C SER A 40 10.13 6.85 -17.56
N LEU A 41 10.07 5.78 -18.35
CA LEU A 41 9.32 4.56 -18.03
C LEU A 41 9.87 3.87 -16.79
N PHE A 42 11.20 3.79 -16.66
CA PHE A 42 11.84 3.22 -15.49
C PHE A 42 11.50 4.02 -14.21
N ALA A 43 11.59 5.35 -14.27
CA ALA A 43 11.21 6.21 -13.16
C ALA A 43 9.73 6.03 -12.76
N TYR A 44 8.83 5.95 -13.74
CA TYR A 44 7.42 5.67 -13.50
C TYR A 44 7.19 4.31 -12.85
N ALA A 45 7.81 3.25 -13.37
CA ALA A 45 7.70 1.90 -12.82
C ALA A 45 8.24 1.81 -11.38
N SER A 46 9.37 2.47 -11.10
CA SER A 46 9.94 2.54 -9.75
C SER A 46 8.99 3.21 -8.75
N ASN A 47 8.39 4.34 -9.13
CA ASN A 47 7.41 5.02 -8.30
C ASN A 47 6.14 4.19 -8.09
N ALA A 48 5.65 3.52 -9.13
CA ALA A 48 4.49 2.63 -9.03
C ALA A 48 4.74 1.46 -8.07
N ASN A 49 5.91 0.84 -8.14
CA ASN A 49 6.31 -0.23 -7.22
C ASN A 49 6.39 0.26 -5.77
N SER A 50 7.02 1.43 -5.54
CA SER A 50 7.11 2.00 -4.20
C SER A 50 5.74 2.29 -3.58
N ASN A 51 4.78 2.77 -4.38
CA ASN A 51 3.41 2.99 -3.93
C ASN A 51 2.66 1.67 -3.65
N ALA A 52 2.93 0.61 -4.42
CA ALA A 52 2.37 -0.72 -4.18
C ALA A 52 2.89 -1.31 -2.85
N ASP A 53 4.19 -1.20 -2.58
CA ASP A 53 4.81 -1.62 -1.32
C ASP A 53 4.23 -0.86 -0.12
N ASP A 54 4.05 0.46 -0.22
CA ASP A 54 3.43 1.26 0.83
C ASP A 54 2.00 0.81 1.14
N ARG A 55 1.25 0.46 0.11
CA ARG A 55 -0.12 -0.03 0.25
C ARG A 55 -0.15 -1.40 0.92
N GLU A 56 0.74 -2.30 0.55
CA GLU A 56 0.85 -3.63 1.16
C GLU A 56 1.21 -3.53 2.64
N LEU A 57 2.22 -2.72 2.99
CA LEU A 57 2.61 -2.48 4.37
C LEU A 57 1.49 -1.84 5.19
N ALA A 58 0.79 -0.85 4.64
CA ALA A 58 -0.36 -0.23 5.31
C ALA A 58 -1.50 -1.23 5.56
N MET A 59 -1.77 -2.12 4.60
CA MET A 59 -2.75 -3.20 4.74
C MET A 59 -2.33 -4.18 5.84
N ALA A 60 -1.09 -4.62 5.86
CA ALA A 60 -0.57 -5.53 6.88
C ALA A 60 -0.65 -4.93 8.29
N ILE A 61 -0.33 -3.63 8.44
CA ILE A 61 -0.46 -2.90 9.71
C ILE A 61 -1.93 -2.86 10.15
N ALA A 62 -2.85 -2.53 9.24
CA ALA A 62 -4.28 -2.46 9.53
C ALA A 62 -4.86 -3.82 9.93
N GLN A 63 -4.47 -4.89 9.23
CA GLN A 63 -4.89 -6.26 9.55
C GLN A 63 -4.36 -6.71 10.91
N LYS A 64 -3.08 -6.51 11.20
CA LYS A 64 -2.50 -6.81 12.50
C LYS A 64 -3.23 -6.08 13.62
N ARG A 65 -3.58 -4.81 13.40
CA ARG A 65 -4.34 -4.01 14.36
C ARG A 65 -5.76 -4.56 14.56
N LEU A 66 -6.41 -4.96 13.47
CA LEU A 66 -7.75 -5.55 13.52
C LEU A 66 -7.75 -6.87 14.29
N GLU A 67 -6.78 -7.76 14.03
CA GLU A 67 -6.66 -9.02 14.76
C GLU A 67 -6.44 -8.78 16.25
N TRP A 68 -5.59 -7.85 16.60
CA TRP A 68 -5.40 -7.48 18.01
C TRP A 68 -6.70 -6.95 18.63
N LEU A 69 -7.47 -6.10 17.94
CA LEU A 69 -8.77 -5.60 18.42
C LEU A 69 -9.81 -6.71 18.59
N ARG A 70 -9.69 -7.79 17.84
CA ARG A 70 -10.55 -8.97 18.00
C ARG A 70 -10.29 -9.73 19.30
N THR A 71 -9.06 -9.69 19.83
CA THR A 71 -8.72 -10.33 21.10
C THR A 71 -9.17 -9.54 22.33
N ILE A 72 -9.45 -8.24 22.18
CA ILE A 72 -9.89 -7.38 23.27
C ILE A 72 -11.33 -7.74 23.66
N PRO A 73 -11.65 -7.89 24.96
CA PRO A 73 -13.00 -8.16 25.41
C PRO A 73 -13.98 -7.08 24.93
N PHE A 74 -15.16 -7.49 24.49
CA PHE A 74 -16.23 -6.55 24.17
C PHE A 74 -16.74 -5.90 25.47
N THR A 75 -16.87 -4.57 25.47
CA THR A 75 -17.48 -3.88 26.59
C THR A 75 -18.81 -3.27 26.16
N THR A 76 -19.86 -3.59 26.90
CA THR A 76 -21.23 -3.08 26.66
C THR A 76 -21.38 -1.64 27.16
N GLN A 77 -20.48 -1.19 28.02
CA GLN A 77 -20.53 0.15 28.57
C GLN A 77 -20.13 1.20 27.55
N THR A 78 -20.83 2.31 27.59
CA THR A 78 -20.47 3.51 26.83
C THR A 78 -19.20 4.11 27.40
N ARG A 79 -18.62 5.03 26.66
CA ARG A 79 -17.37 5.69 26.98
C ARG A 79 -17.26 6.16 28.44
N SER A 80 -16.40 5.48 29.20
CA SER A 80 -15.98 5.88 30.54
C SER A 80 -14.45 5.92 30.59
N VAL A 81 -13.88 6.80 31.41
CA VAL A 81 -12.42 6.89 31.61
C VAL A 81 -11.87 5.57 32.16
N ALA A 82 -12.64 4.84 32.98
CA ALA A 82 -12.26 3.54 33.52
C ALA A 82 -12.20 2.41 32.45
N TYR A 83 -12.91 2.58 31.35
CA TYR A 83 -13.00 1.62 30.25
C TYR A 83 -12.41 2.17 28.95
N ALA A 84 -11.51 3.14 29.07
CA ALA A 84 -10.86 3.72 27.89
C ALA A 84 -10.03 2.68 27.17
N TYR A 85 -10.26 2.57 25.87
CA TYR A 85 -9.43 1.79 24.96
C TYR A 85 -7.94 2.20 25.09
N PRO A 86 -6.97 1.25 25.10
CA PRO A 86 -7.14 -0.21 25.01
C PRO A 86 -7.28 -0.92 26.37
N ASN A 87 -7.10 -0.25 27.49
CA ASN A 87 -6.88 -0.87 28.81
C ASN A 87 -8.15 -1.40 29.47
N GLY A 88 -9.31 -0.85 29.14
CA GLY A 88 -10.58 -1.20 29.73
C GLY A 88 -11.51 -2.00 28.82
N GLY A 89 -10.98 -2.61 27.77
CA GLY A 89 -11.78 -3.32 26.77
C GLY A 89 -12.06 -2.49 25.52
N LEU A 90 -12.97 -2.97 24.68
CA LEU A 90 -13.33 -2.34 23.41
C LEU A 90 -14.34 -1.18 23.64
N ALA A 91 -13.90 -0.12 24.30
CA ALA A 91 -14.73 1.07 24.54
C ALA A 91 -14.69 2.06 23.37
N ALA A 92 -15.73 2.88 23.24
CA ALA A 92 -15.76 3.94 22.23
C ALA A 92 -14.61 4.92 22.42
N THR A 93 -13.98 5.33 21.31
CA THR A 93 -12.93 6.33 21.31
C THR A 93 -13.49 7.76 21.22
N SER A 94 -12.64 8.77 21.43
CA SER A 94 -12.96 10.15 21.05
C SER A 94 -13.30 10.25 19.56
N PRO A 95 -14.02 11.29 19.09
CA PRO A 95 -14.34 11.47 17.67
C PRO A 95 -13.13 11.46 16.72
N GLY A 96 -11.96 11.90 17.19
CA GLY A 96 -10.70 11.84 16.45
C GLY A 96 -10.02 10.47 16.44
N GLY A 97 -10.51 9.51 17.22
CA GLY A 97 -9.87 8.22 17.40
C GLY A 97 -8.60 8.26 18.26
N VAL A 98 -7.94 7.12 18.39
CA VAL A 98 -6.63 6.99 19.01
C VAL A 98 -5.57 7.01 17.90
N VAL A 99 -4.63 7.93 17.99
CA VAL A 99 -3.59 8.14 17.00
C VAL A 99 -2.29 7.53 17.51
N GLU A 100 -1.69 6.67 16.73
CA GLU A 100 -0.41 6.02 17.01
C GLU A 100 0.50 6.11 15.79
N THR A 101 1.82 6.14 16.03
CA THR A 101 2.81 6.03 14.96
C THR A 101 3.47 4.66 15.01
N VAL A 102 3.45 3.96 13.90
CA VAL A 102 4.04 2.63 13.74
C VAL A 102 5.12 2.70 12.67
N THR A 103 6.32 2.21 13.00
CA THR A 103 7.40 2.07 12.03
C THR A 103 7.48 0.62 11.57
N ASN A 104 7.44 0.38 10.27
CA ASN A 104 7.59 -0.92 9.66
C ASN A 104 8.46 -0.83 8.41
N ALA A 105 9.43 -1.74 8.28
CA ALA A 105 10.40 -1.78 7.18
C ALA A 105 11.09 -0.41 6.90
N GLY A 106 11.43 0.34 7.97
CA GLY A 106 12.09 1.64 7.86
C GLY A 106 11.18 2.80 7.44
N ARG A 107 9.86 2.54 7.27
CA ARG A 107 8.86 3.56 6.94
C ARG A 107 7.93 3.78 8.13
N SER A 108 7.49 5.02 8.32
CA SER A 108 6.58 5.39 9.41
C SER A 108 5.16 5.59 8.91
N TYR A 109 4.19 5.08 9.67
CA TYR A 109 2.77 5.16 9.37
C TYR A 109 2.01 5.72 10.57
N GLN A 110 1.08 6.61 10.31
CA GLN A 110 0.10 7.04 11.30
C GLN A 110 -1.10 6.10 11.26
N VAL A 111 -1.42 5.49 12.39
CA VAL A 111 -2.56 4.60 12.56
C VAL A 111 -3.60 5.28 13.44
N ILE A 112 -4.78 5.49 12.90
CA ILE A 112 -5.92 6.08 13.63
C ILE A 112 -6.95 4.98 13.83
N THR A 113 -7.20 4.62 15.08
CA THR A 113 -8.23 3.65 15.47
C THR A 113 -9.44 4.39 16.04
N THR A 114 -10.59 4.25 15.41
CA THR A 114 -11.86 4.84 15.85
C THR A 114 -12.83 3.73 16.16
N ILE A 115 -13.44 3.77 17.35
CA ILE A 115 -14.47 2.83 17.81
C ILE A 115 -15.70 3.65 18.14
N VAL A 116 -16.82 3.30 17.52
CA VAL A 116 -18.11 3.99 17.68
C VAL A 116 -19.15 2.98 18.13
N ASP A 117 -19.92 3.35 19.14
CA ASP A 117 -21.07 2.60 19.61
C ASP A 117 -22.27 2.91 18.71
N ASN A 118 -22.90 1.90 18.12
CA ASN A 118 -23.92 2.11 17.10
C ASN A 118 -25.33 1.64 17.52
N ASP A 119 -25.42 0.63 18.37
CA ASP A 119 -26.70 0.05 18.72
C ASP A 119 -26.76 -0.14 20.22
N PHE A 120 -27.94 0.14 20.79
CA PHE A 120 -28.15 0.15 22.23
C PHE A 120 -29.39 -0.66 22.57
N VAL A 121 -29.36 -1.30 23.75
CA VAL A 121 -30.51 -2.01 24.29
C VAL A 121 -31.62 -0.99 24.57
N PRO A 122 -32.88 -1.21 24.08
CA PRO A 122 -33.97 -0.29 24.29
C PRO A 122 -34.35 -0.10 25.78
N ALA A 123 -34.97 1.04 26.08
CA ALA A 123 -35.50 1.32 27.39
C ALA A 123 -36.59 0.28 27.78
N GLY A 124 -36.58 -0.14 29.03
CA GLY A 124 -37.48 -1.18 29.56
C GLY A 124 -36.86 -2.57 29.71
N ASN A 125 -35.62 -2.74 29.26
CA ASN A 125 -34.80 -3.94 29.49
C ASN A 125 -33.85 -3.69 30.67
N PRO A 126 -33.50 -4.70 31.51
CA PRO A 126 -32.54 -4.53 32.61
C PRO A 126 -31.18 -3.99 32.17
N ASP A 127 -30.77 -4.27 30.89
CA ASP A 127 -29.53 -3.79 30.31
C ASP A 127 -29.70 -2.52 29.44
N ALA A 128 -30.79 -1.76 29.66
CA ALA A 128 -31.09 -0.57 28.87
C ALA A 128 -29.91 0.41 28.79
N GLY A 129 -29.58 0.85 27.58
CA GLY A 129 -28.44 1.74 27.30
C GLY A 129 -27.11 1.02 27.13
N ALA A 130 -27.06 -0.32 27.31
CA ALA A 130 -25.85 -1.08 26.96
C ALA A 130 -25.65 -1.12 25.46
N CYS A 131 -24.42 -0.93 25.00
CA CYS A 131 -24.07 -1.00 23.57
C CYS A 131 -24.00 -2.46 23.12
N THR A 132 -24.72 -2.79 22.05
CA THR A 132 -24.76 -4.14 21.48
C THR A 132 -23.93 -4.28 20.22
N LEU A 133 -23.64 -3.18 19.52
CA LEU A 133 -22.90 -3.15 18.27
C LEU A 133 -21.85 -2.03 18.27
N LYS A 134 -20.64 -2.37 17.91
CA LYS A 134 -19.55 -1.39 17.75
C LYS A 134 -19.01 -1.42 16.33
N THR A 135 -18.80 -0.25 15.75
CA THR A 135 -18.07 -0.09 14.50
C THR A 135 -16.64 0.33 14.79
N ILE A 136 -15.72 -0.45 14.29
CA ILE A 136 -14.28 -0.22 14.40
C ILE A 136 -13.76 0.22 13.03
N LYS A 137 -13.16 1.41 12.97
CA LYS A 137 -12.50 1.93 11.77
C LYS A 137 -11.03 2.13 12.05
N ILE A 138 -10.17 1.52 11.22
CA ILE A 138 -8.73 1.67 11.29
C ILE A 138 -8.30 2.38 10.01
N LYS A 139 -7.66 3.54 10.15
CA LYS A 139 -7.09 4.31 9.05
C LYS A 139 -5.58 4.32 9.21
N VAL A 140 -4.86 3.91 8.16
CA VAL A 140 -3.39 3.91 8.09
C VAL A 140 -2.96 4.88 7.01
N THR A 141 -2.13 5.85 7.39
CA THR A 141 -1.61 6.89 6.50
C THR A 141 -0.09 6.85 6.56
N PRO A 142 0.63 6.69 5.44
CA PRO A 142 2.07 6.76 5.44
C PRO A 142 2.55 8.17 5.80
N LEU A 143 3.60 8.26 6.62
CA LEU A 143 4.25 9.50 7.00
C LEU A 143 5.53 9.65 6.19
N GLY A 144 5.55 10.56 5.22
CA GLY A 144 6.73 10.86 4.41
C GLY A 144 6.39 11.68 3.18
N ALA A 145 7.30 12.57 2.80
CA ALA A 145 7.11 13.49 1.67
C ALA A 145 7.06 12.80 0.29
N ALA A 146 7.53 11.55 0.19
CA ALA A 146 7.57 10.78 -1.06
C ALA A 146 6.35 9.87 -1.28
N SER A 147 5.46 9.75 -0.28
CA SER A 147 4.31 8.86 -0.40
C SER A 147 3.15 9.56 -1.11
N VAL A 148 2.90 9.15 -2.33
CA VAL A 148 1.71 9.56 -3.12
C VAL A 148 0.48 8.73 -2.72
N PHE A 149 0.67 7.66 -1.94
CA PHE A 149 -0.40 6.78 -1.51
C PHE A 149 -1.33 7.52 -0.51
N PRO A 150 -2.63 7.64 -0.82
CA PRO A 150 -3.54 8.40 0.02
C PRO A 150 -3.83 7.66 1.29
N SER A 151 -4.26 7.18 1.99
CA SER A 151 -4.53 6.42 3.20
C SER A 151 -5.30 5.14 2.89
N PHE A 152 -5.02 4.10 3.65
CA PHE A 152 -5.77 2.86 3.65
C PHE A 152 -6.73 2.82 4.84
N SER A 153 -7.95 2.33 4.66
CA SER A 153 -8.90 2.19 5.77
C SER A 153 -9.65 0.87 5.73
N ILE A 154 -9.77 0.23 6.89
CA ILE A 154 -10.61 -0.95 7.11
C ILE A 154 -11.72 -0.56 8.10
N THR A 155 -12.94 -1.00 7.82
CA THR A 155 -14.07 -0.86 8.73
C THR A 155 -14.63 -2.24 9.01
N THR A 156 -14.86 -2.55 10.27
CA THR A 156 -15.49 -3.80 10.72
C THR A 156 -16.51 -3.51 11.80
N GLN A 157 -17.46 -4.42 11.96
CA GLN A 157 -18.45 -4.36 13.03
C GLN A 157 -18.26 -5.54 13.96
N ARG A 158 -18.48 -5.32 15.24
CA ARG A 158 -18.44 -6.33 16.28
C ARG A 158 -19.65 -6.18 17.18
N SER A 159 -20.41 -7.25 17.36
CA SER A 159 -21.55 -7.31 18.25
C SER A 159 -21.21 -8.09 19.52
N THR A 160 -21.97 -7.86 20.59
CA THR A 160 -22.04 -8.80 21.72
C THR A 160 -22.62 -10.11 21.19
N GLN A 161 -22.12 -11.23 21.64
CA GLN A 161 -22.89 -12.45 21.57
C GLN A 161 -23.97 -12.33 22.66
N VAL A 162 -25.14 -11.89 22.26
CA VAL A 162 -26.33 -12.07 23.13
C VAL A 162 -26.58 -13.56 23.12
N THR A 163 -26.22 -14.25 24.20
CA THR A 163 -26.67 -15.61 24.47
C THR A 163 -28.18 -15.46 24.72
N GLY A 164 -28.97 -15.63 23.67
CA GLY A 164 -30.42 -15.69 23.80
C GLY A 164 -30.76 -16.89 24.66
N ASN A 165 -31.17 -16.65 25.88
CA ASN A 165 -31.99 -17.61 26.58
C ASN A 165 -33.37 -17.63 25.88
N TYR A 166 -33.57 -18.64 25.03
CA TYR A 166 -34.87 -19.04 24.54
C TYR A 166 -35.57 -19.86 25.61
#